data_af02a78395ce587e5471df2b02056ca2
#
_entry.id   af02a78395ce587e5471df2b02056ca2
#
_cell.length_a   1.000
_cell.length_b   1.000
_cell.length_c   1.000
_cell.angle_alpha   90.00
_cell.angle_beta   90.00
_cell.angle_gamma   90.00
#
_symmetry.space_group_name_H-M   'P 1'
#
loop_
_entity.id
_entity.type
_entity.pdbx_description
1 polymer ?
#
loop_
_entity_poly.entity_id
_entity_poly.type
_entity_poly.pdbx_seq_one_letter_code
_entity_poly.pdbx_strand_id
1 'polypeptide(L)'
;MGNLMKAAYLPGNSTVVLKEVEIPEPGHGQVLIRTKASTICGSDIRAIYHEHLGKGPEGYQNKIAGHEPAGQIVKCGPGMRRFKEGDRVI
;
A
#
# COMPACT_ATOMS: atom_id res chain seq x y z
N MET A 1 1.36 21.22 -5.75
CA MET A 1 1.51 20.07 -6.57
C MET A 1 2.16 18.95 -5.81
N GLY A 2 1.48 17.85 -5.65
CA GLY A 2 2.05 16.71 -4.95
C GLY A 2 3.04 15.97 -5.82
N ASN A 3 3.91 15.23 -5.17
CA ASN A 3 4.76 14.29 -5.86
C ASN A 3 3.98 13.05 -6.20
N LEU A 4 4.33 12.42 -7.29
CA LEU A 4 3.67 11.20 -7.75
C LEU A 4 4.51 9.99 -7.41
N MET A 5 3.84 8.87 -7.23
CA MET A 5 4.49 7.58 -7.04
C MET A 5 3.76 6.53 -7.85
N LYS A 6 4.43 5.41 -8.10
CA LYS A 6 3.80 4.29 -8.78
C LYS A 6 3.08 3.43 -7.76
N ALA A 7 1.91 2.95 -8.13
CA ALA A 7 1.13 2.06 -7.30
C ALA A 7 0.60 0.91 -8.13
N ALA A 8 0.58 -0.28 -7.54
CA ALA A 8 0.05 -1.47 -8.19
C ALA A 8 -1.38 -1.66 -7.72
N TYR A 9 -2.30 -1.63 -8.65
CA TYR A 9 -3.71 -1.85 -8.38
C TYR A 9 -4.13 -3.24 -8.85
N LEU A 10 -5.06 -3.84 -8.13
CA LEU A 10 -5.61 -5.14 -8.47
C LEU A 10 -7.07 -4.98 -8.85
N PRO A 11 -7.36 -4.80 -10.13
CA PRO A 11 -8.76 -4.68 -10.57
C PRO A 11 -9.48 -6.02 -10.65
N GLY A 12 -8.77 -7.13 -10.52
CA GLY A 12 -9.32 -8.45 -10.77
C GLY A 12 -8.93 -8.96 -12.13
N ASN A 13 -9.54 -10.06 -12.57
CA ASN A 13 -9.27 -10.64 -13.90
C ASN A 13 -7.83 -11.01 -14.12
N SER A 14 -7.16 -11.49 -13.08
CA SER A 14 -5.74 -11.88 -13.16
C SER A 14 -4.87 -10.76 -13.72
N THR A 15 -5.21 -9.52 -13.39
CA THR A 15 -4.56 -8.34 -13.94
C THR A 15 -3.96 -7.51 -12.83
N VAL A 16 -2.80 -6.93 -13.09
CA VAL A 16 -2.19 -5.93 -12.23
C VAL A 16 -1.96 -4.69 -13.06
N VAL A 17 -2.43 -3.57 -12.57
CA VAL A 17 -2.31 -2.28 -13.28
C VAL A 17 -1.42 -1.35 -12.48
N LEU A 18 -0.41 -0.80 -13.15
CA LEU A 18 0.44 0.21 -12.54
C LEU A 18 -0.13 1.58 -12.84
N LYS A 19 -0.30 2.36 -11.80
CA LYS A 19 -0.82 3.73 -11.94
C LYS A 19 0.09 4.70 -11.20
N GLU A 20 0.07 5.94 -11.64
CA GLU A 20 0.72 7.01 -10.88
C GLU A 20 -0.33 7.66 -10.00
N VAL A 21 0.00 7.80 -8.72
CA VAL A 21 -0.90 8.41 -7.75
C VAL A 21 -0.10 9.39 -6.92
N GLU A 22 -0.79 10.32 -6.29
CA GLU A 22 -0.12 11.25 -5.41
C GLU A 22 0.41 10.54 -4.18
N ILE A 23 1.59 10.95 -3.72
CA ILE A 23 2.12 10.45 -2.46
C ILE A 23 1.24 10.97 -1.34
N PRO A 24 0.70 10.09 -0.49
CA PRO A 24 -0.25 10.54 0.54
C PRO A 24 0.44 11.33 1.64
N GLU A 25 -0.35 12.12 2.36
CA GLU A 25 0.11 12.83 3.54
C GLU A 25 -0.32 12.05 4.78
N PRO A 26 0.58 11.82 5.73
CA PRO A 26 0.19 11.11 6.94
C PRO A 26 -0.71 12.00 7.80
N GLY A 27 -1.81 11.43 8.26
CA GLY A 27 -2.71 12.10 9.17
C GLY A 27 -2.27 11.98 10.61
N HIS A 28 -3.14 12.36 11.53
CA HIS A 28 -2.82 12.31 12.95
C HIS A 28 -2.51 10.88 13.38
N GLY A 29 -1.38 10.71 14.04
CA GLY A 29 -0.95 9.40 14.53
C GLY A 29 -0.50 8.44 13.44
N GLN A 30 -0.28 8.92 12.24
CA GLN A 30 0.14 8.09 11.11
C GLN A 30 1.57 8.42 10.69
N VAL A 31 2.16 7.50 9.96
CA VAL A 31 3.47 7.72 9.36
C VAL A 31 3.41 7.40 7.88
N LEU A 32 4.26 8.05 7.11
CA LEU A 32 4.44 7.75 5.70
C LEU A 32 5.69 6.90 5.57
N ILE A 33 5.55 5.74 4.96
CA ILE A 33 6.65 4.79 4.81
C ILE A 33 7.05 4.71 3.35
N ARG A 34 8.33 4.84 3.09
CA ARG A 34 8.86 4.52 1.77
C ARG A 34 9.07 3.01 1.72
N THR A 35 8.26 2.33 0.96
CA THR A 35 8.33 0.88 0.85
C THR A 35 9.62 0.47 0.14
N LYS A 36 10.38 -0.41 0.76
CA LYS A 36 11.62 -0.92 0.18
C LYS A 36 11.44 -2.33 -0.35
N ALA A 37 10.57 -3.11 0.25
CA ALA A 37 10.30 -4.48 -0.16
C ALA A 37 8.92 -4.86 0.29
N SER A 38 8.34 -5.81 -0.40
CA SER A 38 7.05 -6.37 0.00
C SER A 38 7.04 -7.82 -0.42
N THR A 39 6.51 -8.67 0.44
CA THR A 39 6.37 -10.08 0.11
C THR A 39 4.97 -10.34 -0.43
N ILE A 40 4.81 -11.50 -1.04
CA ILE A 40 3.53 -11.94 -1.57
C ILE A 40 2.89 -12.86 -0.54
N CYS A 41 1.65 -12.56 -0.17
CA CYS A 41 0.87 -13.40 0.72
C CYS A 41 -0.12 -14.20 -0.12
N GLY A 42 -0.57 -15.35 0.41
CA GLY A 42 -1.56 -16.15 -0.28
C GLY A 42 -2.83 -15.39 -0.63
N SER A 43 -3.22 -14.44 0.21
CA SER A 43 -4.40 -13.62 -0.06
C SER A 43 -4.22 -12.71 -1.26
N ASP A 44 -2.98 -12.30 -1.56
CA ASP A 44 -2.72 -11.52 -2.76
C ASP A 44 -3.00 -12.35 -4.01
N ILE A 45 -2.59 -13.60 -3.99
CA ILE A 45 -2.83 -14.51 -5.12
C ILE A 45 -4.33 -14.70 -5.32
N ARG A 46 -5.07 -14.84 -4.24
CA ARG A 46 -6.52 -14.96 -4.32
C ARG A 46 -7.14 -13.74 -4.97
N ALA A 47 -6.69 -12.57 -4.56
CA ALA A 47 -7.24 -11.33 -5.09
C ALA A 47 -6.96 -11.18 -6.59
N ILE A 48 -5.79 -11.67 -7.03
CA ILE A 48 -5.41 -11.53 -8.43
C ILE A 48 -6.13 -12.54 -9.31
N TYR A 49 -6.19 -13.80 -8.88
CA TYR A 49 -6.64 -14.89 -9.73
C TYR A 49 -8.08 -15.34 -9.50
N HIS A 50 -8.66 -14.99 -8.38
CA HIS A 50 -10.03 -15.40 -8.04
C HIS A 50 -10.92 -14.18 -8.06
N GLU A 51 -11.06 -13.63 -9.23
CA GLU A 51 -11.79 -12.37 -9.39
C GLU A 51 -13.23 -12.45 -8.90
N HIS A 52 -13.82 -13.62 -8.95
CA HIS A 52 -15.17 -13.79 -8.43
C HIS A 52 -15.20 -13.53 -6.93
N LEU A 53 -14.10 -13.73 -6.26
CA LEU A 53 -13.97 -13.42 -4.85
C LEU A 53 -13.76 -11.92 -4.65
N GLY A 54 -13.29 -11.25 -5.67
CA GLY A 54 -13.10 -9.82 -5.61
C GLY A 54 -14.39 -9.05 -5.48
N LYS A 55 -15.50 -9.71 -5.71
CA LYS A 55 -16.79 -9.08 -5.45
C LYS A 55 -17.14 -9.06 -3.99
N GLY A 56 -16.55 -9.93 -3.25
CA GLY A 56 -16.83 -10.07 -1.85
C GLY A 56 -16.29 -8.89 -1.11
N PRO A 57 -15.55 -9.13 -0.07
CA PRO A 57 -15.04 -7.99 0.66
C PRO A 57 -14.21 -7.23 -0.32
N GLU A 58 -14.61 -6.32 -0.84
CA GLU A 58 -14.04 -5.54 -1.88
C GLU A 58 -12.65 -5.05 -1.58
N GLY A 59 -12.00 -5.68 -0.66
CA GLY A 59 -10.72 -5.24 -0.17
C GLY A 59 -9.71 -4.98 -1.26
N TYR A 60 -9.69 -5.84 -2.26
CA TYR A 60 -8.66 -5.74 -3.27
C TYR A 60 -9.15 -5.20 -4.61
N GLN A 61 -10.46 -5.09 -4.77
CA GLN A 61 -10.96 -4.60 -6.04
C GLN A 61 -10.48 -3.20 -6.31
N ASN A 62 -9.70 -3.04 -7.38
CA ASN A 62 -9.24 -1.74 -7.82
C ASN A 62 -8.55 -0.94 -6.72
N LYS A 63 -7.84 -1.62 -5.86
CA LYS A 63 -7.11 -0.98 -4.76
C LYS A 63 -5.63 -1.27 -4.87
N ILE A 64 -4.85 -0.47 -4.19
CA ILE A 64 -3.40 -0.67 -4.14
C ILE A 64 -3.14 -1.96 -3.39
N ALA A 65 -2.29 -2.80 -3.97
CA ALA A 65 -2.00 -4.13 -3.46
C ALA A 65 -0.80 -4.15 -2.54
N GLY A 66 -0.68 -5.28 -1.82
CA GLY A 66 0.46 -5.53 -0.96
C GLY A 66 0.18 -5.16 0.49
N HIS A 67 0.27 -6.14 1.37
CA HIS A 67 0.02 -5.87 2.79
C HIS A 67 1.11 -6.43 3.69
N GLU A 68 2.23 -6.84 3.11
CA GLU A 68 3.39 -7.30 3.87
C GLU A 68 4.63 -6.48 3.50
N PRO A 69 4.56 -5.16 3.65
CA PRO A 69 5.67 -4.31 3.24
C PRO A 69 6.70 -4.11 4.34
N ALA A 70 7.90 -3.78 3.93
CA ALA A 70 8.94 -3.31 4.81
C ALA A 70 9.51 -2.03 4.22
N GLY A 71 9.84 -1.08 5.06
CA GLY A 71 10.33 0.18 4.56
C GLY A 71 10.90 1.08 5.64
N GLN A 72 11.00 2.34 5.30
CA GLN A 72 11.59 3.34 6.18
C GLN A 72 10.63 4.52 6.29
N ILE A 73 10.46 5.01 7.51
CA ILE A 73 9.59 6.16 7.74
C ILE A 73 10.26 7.39 7.16
N VAL A 74 9.54 8.09 6.29
CA VAL A 74 10.04 9.32 5.67
C VAL A 74 9.30 10.55 6.16
N LYS A 75 8.15 10.38 6.82
CA LYS A 75 7.41 11.51 7.36
C LYS A 75 6.48 11.02 8.45
N CYS A 76 6.35 11.80 9.52
CA CYS A 76 5.43 11.52 10.60
C CYS A 76 4.31 12.54 10.58
N GLY A 77 3.08 12.07 10.81
CA GLY A 77 1.94 12.95 10.96
C GLY A 77 1.89 13.57 12.35
N PRO A 78 0.98 14.52 12.54
CA PRO A 78 0.84 15.18 13.85
C PRO A 78 0.54 14.14 14.92
N GLY A 79 1.08 14.36 16.11
CA GLY A 79 0.80 13.50 17.25
C GLY A 79 1.58 12.19 17.30
N MET A 80 2.38 11.92 16.29
CA MET A 80 3.18 10.69 16.30
C MET A 80 4.36 10.85 17.25
N ARG A 81 4.45 9.98 18.24
CA ARG A 81 5.51 10.04 19.27
C ARG A 81 6.35 8.78 19.32
N ARG A 82 5.81 7.65 18.90
CA ARG A 82 6.49 6.36 19.05
C ARG A 82 7.54 6.10 17.99
N PHE A 83 7.36 6.72 16.82
CA PHE A 83 8.25 6.51 15.68
C PHE A 83 8.72 7.84 15.15
N LYS A 84 9.85 7.81 14.45
CA LYS A 84 10.43 9.02 13.89
C LYS A 84 10.94 8.75 12.48
N GLU A 85 11.19 9.82 11.75
CA GLU A 85 11.76 9.70 10.42
C GLU A 85 13.08 8.97 10.48
N GLY A 86 13.28 8.07 9.53
CA GLY A 86 14.45 7.24 9.47
C GLY A 86 14.28 5.85 10.07
N ASP A 87 13.26 5.64 10.89
CA ASP A 87 13.02 4.32 11.47
C ASP A 87 12.68 3.31 10.40
N ARG A 88 13.23 2.11 10.53
CA ARG A 88 12.90 1.00 9.65
C ARG A 88 11.79 0.17 10.28
N VAL A 89 10.78 -0.14 9.49
CA VAL A 89 9.57 -0.79 9.99
C VAL A 89 9.08 -1.86 9.02
N ILE A 90 8.27 -2.74 9.54
CA ILE A 90 7.57 -3.74 8.74
C ILE A 90 6.10 -3.74 9.11
#